data_d46dc393cc17d93913d2b074ba369d16
#
_entry.id   d46dc393cc17d93913d2b074ba369d16
#
_cell.length_a   1.000
_cell.length_b   1.000
_cell.length_c   1.000
_cell.angle_alpha   90.00
_cell.angle_beta   90.00
_cell.angle_gamma   90.00
#
_symmetry.space_group_name_H-M   'P 1'
#
loop_
_entity.id
_entity.type
_entity.pdbx_description
1 polymer ?
#
loop_
_entity_poly.entity_id
_entity_poly.type
_entity_poly.pdbx_seq_one_letter_code
_entity_poly.pdbx_strand_id
1 'polypeptide(L)'
;MMKTRKGHPVYPLTVAQKFHLFYQAFCPKKEVLNIGTSLTIDTEIDWEVLRASIYKAYERSEGMRIRFAKDKEGNCYQYIADKEEREIEFVDFTGKTEEEAADTMQEWTRVPFKFQDSPMNRIVMIRTPDGYNGVYFLGDHMTVDAQSLICFLKDIIELYCNAKYEGVPYPKDMASYLEQLKKDLAYEAGSRAQQRDREYF
;
A
#
# COMPACT_ATOMS: atom_id res chain seq x y z
N MET A 1 4.64 17.21 -24.72
CA MET A 1 5.17 17.49 -23.37
C MET A 1 4.48 16.53 -22.42
N MET A 2 5.20 15.76 -21.60
CA MET A 2 4.59 14.82 -20.67
C MET A 2 3.87 15.62 -19.57
N LYS A 3 2.58 15.31 -19.31
CA LYS A 3 1.84 15.97 -18.24
C LYS A 3 2.48 15.64 -16.88
N THR A 4 2.54 16.61 -15.98
CA THR A 4 3.11 16.43 -14.63
C THR A 4 2.14 16.89 -13.56
N ARG A 5 2.21 16.28 -12.38
CA ARG A 5 1.49 16.66 -11.17
C ARG A 5 2.49 16.81 -10.02
N LYS A 6 2.54 17.97 -9.37
CA LYS A 6 3.52 18.25 -8.30
C LYS A 6 4.97 17.91 -8.71
N GLY A 7 5.33 18.12 -9.97
CA GLY A 7 6.65 17.79 -10.51
C GLY A 7 6.83 16.34 -10.99
N HIS A 8 5.89 15.43 -10.68
CA HIS A 8 5.97 14.02 -11.06
C HIS A 8 5.26 13.73 -12.39
N PRO A 9 5.81 12.81 -13.23
CA PRO A 9 5.11 12.32 -14.40
C PRO A 9 3.78 11.68 -14.02
N VAL A 10 2.71 11.95 -14.80
CA VAL A 10 1.41 11.33 -14.60
C VAL A 10 1.17 10.24 -15.64
N TYR A 11 0.44 9.21 -15.22
CA TYR A 11 0.10 8.04 -16.02
C TYR A 11 -1.41 7.80 -15.98
N PRO A 12 -2.02 7.23 -17.04
CA PRO A 12 -3.39 6.78 -16.99
C PRO A 12 -3.57 5.70 -15.92
N LEU A 13 -4.80 5.52 -15.46
CA LEU A 13 -5.15 4.37 -14.63
C LEU A 13 -5.14 3.09 -15.48
N THR A 14 -4.73 1.97 -14.89
CA THR A 14 -4.89 0.64 -15.47
C THR A 14 -6.38 0.25 -15.55
N VAL A 15 -6.71 -0.78 -16.33
CA VAL A 15 -8.08 -1.31 -16.40
C VAL A 15 -8.57 -1.75 -15.03
N ALA A 16 -7.73 -2.43 -14.24
CA ALA A 16 -8.07 -2.85 -12.88
C ALA A 16 -8.40 -1.64 -11.97
N GLN A 17 -7.59 -0.60 -12.01
CA GLN A 17 -7.83 0.63 -11.22
C GLN A 17 -9.11 1.35 -11.67
N LYS A 18 -9.39 1.42 -12.98
CA LYS A 18 -10.64 1.97 -13.52
C LYS A 18 -11.85 1.17 -13.05
N PHE A 19 -11.73 -0.15 -13.03
CA PHE A 19 -12.80 -1.03 -12.54
C PHE A 19 -13.07 -0.79 -11.05
N HIS A 20 -12.06 -0.71 -10.21
CA HIS A 20 -12.21 -0.43 -8.78
C HIS A 20 -12.82 0.95 -8.53
N LEU A 21 -12.36 1.98 -9.26
CA LEU A 21 -12.92 3.33 -9.18
C LEU A 21 -14.40 3.36 -9.58
N PHE A 22 -14.75 2.65 -10.66
CA PHE A 22 -16.11 2.51 -11.10
C PHE A 22 -16.97 1.80 -10.04
N TYR A 23 -16.50 0.66 -9.52
CA TYR A 23 -17.20 -0.07 -8.47
C TYR A 23 -17.47 0.79 -7.24
N GLN A 24 -16.44 1.50 -6.75
CA GLN A 24 -16.56 2.41 -5.61
C GLN A 24 -17.56 3.55 -5.86
N ALA A 25 -17.67 4.03 -7.11
CA ALA A 25 -18.61 5.11 -7.45
C ALA A 25 -20.07 4.70 -7.21
N PHE A 26 -20.43 3.44 -7.46
CA PHE A 26 -21.77 2.89 -7.27
C PHE A 26 -22.01 2.30 -5.89
N CYS A 27 -20.96 2.02 -5.12
CA CYS A 27 -21.10 1.48 -3.78
C CYS A 27 -21.45 2.61 -2.77
N PRO A 28 -22.49 2.42 -1.93
CA PRO A 28 -22.82 3.37 -0.87
C PRO A 28 -21.69 3.56 0.14
N LYS A 29 -20.98 2.48 0.44
CA LYS A 29 -19.84 2.43 1.36
C LYS A 29 -18.56 2.74 0.60
N LYS A 30 -17.99 3.91 0.81
CA LYS A 30 -16.77 4.36 0.09
C LYS A 30 -15.50 3.63 0.53
N GLU A 31 -15.53 3.03 1.69
CA GLU A 31 -14.48 2.18 2.24
C GLU A 31 -14.48 0.73 1.71
N VAL A 32 -15.36 0.40 0.78
CA VAL A 32 -15.55 -0.97 0.25
C VAL A 32 -14.28 -1.59 -0.35
N LEU A 33 -13.33 -0.77 -0.77
CA LEU A 33 -12.04 -1.20 -1.30
C LEU A 33 -10.92 -1.24 -0.23
N ASN A 34 -11.23 -0.90 1.01
CA ASN A 34 -10.23 -0.94 2.07
C ASN A 34 -9.89 -2.39 2.45
N ILE A 35 -8.61 -2.68 2.53
CA ILE A 35 -8.04 -3.95 2.99
C ILE A 35 -7.28 -3.67 4.27
N GLY A 36 -7.67 -4.31 5.37
CA GLY A 36 -6.96 -4.26 6.64
C GLY A 36 -6.39 -5.62 6.99
N THR A 37 -5.17 -5.66 7.50
CA THR A 37 -4.54 -6.88 8.03
C THR A 37 -3.53 -6.56 9.11
N SER A 38 -3.37 -7.46 10.07
CA SER A 38 -2.32 -7.42 11.09
C SER A 38 -1.24 -8.45 10.80
N LEU A 39 -0.02 -8.12 11.19
CA LEU A 39 1.11 -9.03 11.27
C LEU A 39 1.77 -8.84 12.63
N THR A 40 1.68 -9.85 13.48
CA THR A 40 2.17 -9.81 14.85
C THR A 40 3.02 -11.03 15.16
N ILE A 41 3.93 -10.91 16.12
CA ILE A 41 4.83 -11.95 16.57
C ILE A 41 4.86 -11.99 18.11
N ASP A 42 4.99 -13.18 18.67
CA ASP A 42 5.14 -13.40 20.10
C ASP A 42 6.59 -13.24 20.53
N THR A 43 7.08 -12.00 20.46
CA THR A 43 8.42 -11.64 20.97
C THR A 43 8.51 -10.14 21.17
N GLU A 44 9.41 -9.73 22.07
CA GLU A 44 9.73 -8.31 22.23
C GLU A 44 10.42 -7.78 20.98
N ILE A 45 9.99 -6.59 20.56
CA ILE A 45 10.55 -5.88 19.40
C ILE A 45 11.05 -4.51 19.81
N ASP A 46 12.03 -4.02 19.04
CA ASP A 46 12.53 -2.67 19.16
C ASP A 46 11.68 -1.74 18.28
N TRP A 47 10.82 -0.95 18.91
CA TRP A 47 9.85 -0.09 18.24
C TRP A 47 10.50 0.99 17.37
N GLU A 48 11.65 1.52 17.78
CA GLU A 48 12.35 2.52 16.97
C GLU A 48 13.00 1.89 15.73
N VAL A 49 13.57 0.69 15.87
CA VAL A 49 14.08 -0.07 14.72
C VAL A 49 12.93 -0.46 13.78
N LEU A 50 11.78 -0.89 14.32
CA LEU A 50 10.60 -1.20 13.50
C LEU A 50 10.11 0.03 12.75
N ARG A 51 9.98 1.17 13.41
CA ARG A 51 9.58 2.45 12.82
C ARG A 51 10.51 2.86 11.67
N ALA A 52 11.82 2.80 11.91
CA ALA A 52 12.83 3.09 10.88
C ALA A 52 12.74 2.14 9.69
N SER A 53 12.47 0.84 9.95
CA SER A 53 12.29 -0.17 8.91
C SER A 53 11.04 0.08 8.06
N ILE A 54 9.95 0.52 8.68
CA ILE A 54 8.72 0.90 7.97
C ILE A 54 8.99 2.11 7.05
N TYR A 55 9.65 3.16 7.53
CA TYR A 55 10.03 4.30 6.70
C TYR A 55 10.89 3.86 5.52
N LYS A 56 11.86 2.98 5.77
CA LYS A 56 12.74 2.47 4.72
C LYS A 56 12.00 1.63 3.69
N ALA A 57 11.04 0.80 4.10
CA ALA A 57 10.19 0.05 3.19
C ALA A 57 9.33 0.97 2.31
N TYR A 58 8.77 2.05 2.86
CA TYR A 58 8.07 3.07 2.06
C TYR A 58 8.98 3.74 1.02
N GLU A 59 10.22 4.04 1.38
CA GLU A 59 11.19 4.59 0.43
C GLU A 59 11.46 3.65 -0.75
N ARG A 60 11.56 2.36 -0.48
CA ARG A 60 11.87 1.31 -1.46
C ARG A 60 10.68 0.95 -2.35
N SER A 61 9.45 1.08 -1.84
CA SER A 61 8.24 0.66 -2.55
C SER A 61 7.58 1.80 -3.32
N GLU A 62 7.70 1.80 -4.64
CA GLU A 62 6.97 2.73 -5.52
C GLU A 62 5.45 2.55 -5.38
N GLY A 63 4.96 1.31 -5.29
CA GLY A 63 3.54 0.97 -5.16
C GLY A 63 2.88 1.59 -3.95
N MET A 64 3.60 1.69 -2.82
CA MET A 64 3.06 2.31 -1.60
C MET A 64 3.04 3.84 -1.66
N ARG A 65 3.68 4.43 -2.67
CA ARG A 65 3.73 5.88 -2.90
C ARG A 65 2.85 6.35 -4.05
N ILE A 66 2.02 5.47 -4.62
CA ILE A 66 1.03 5.85 -5.64
C ILE A 66 0.06 6.87 -5.07
N ARG A 67 -0.24 7.88 -5.89
CA ARG A 67 -1.26 8.90 -5.64
C ARG A 67 -2.16 9.00 -6.85
N PHE A 68 -3.41 9.30 -6.60
CA PHE A 68 -4.40 9.56 -7.64
C PHE A 68 -4.80 11.02 -7.66
N ALA A 69 -5.17 11.51 -8.83
CA ALA A 69 -5.72 12.85 -8.98
C ALA A 69 -6.68 12.91 -10.17
N LYS A 70 -7.51 13.97 -10.19
CA LYS A 70 -8.36 14.32 -11.32
C LYS A 70 -7.89 15.64 -11.92
N ASP A 71 -7.97 15.77 -13.22
CA ASP A 71 -7.81 17.04 -13.91
C ASP A 71 -9.12 17.86 -13.87
N LYS A 72 -9.11 19.04 -14.49
CA LYS A 72 -10.26 19.93 -14.54
C LYS A 72 -11.42 19.37 -15.37
N GLU A 73 -11.12 18.48 -16.30
CA GLU A 73 -12.07 17.76 -17.14
C GLU A 73 -12.63 16.51 -16.45
N GLY A 74 -12.13 16.16 -15.25
CA GLY A 74 -12.56 14.99 -14.48
C GLY A 74 -11.84 13.69 -14.83
N ASN A 75 -10.82 13.72 -15.72
CA ASN A 75 -10.03 12.54 -16.04
C ASN A 75 -9.14 12.15 -14.86
N CYS A 76 -9.16 10.88 -14.52
CA CYS A 76 -8.35 10.32 -13.44
C CYS A 76 -6.99 9.86 -13.94
N TYR A 77 -5.98 10.10 -13.14
CA TYR A 77 -4.61 9.66 -13.40
C TYR A 77 -3.88 9.33 -12.10
N GLN A 78 -2.74 8.68 -12.24
CA GLN A 78 -1.88 8.32 -11.13
C GLN A 78 -0.47 8.87 -11.31
N TYR A 79 0.24 9.01 -10.20
CA TYR A 79 1.67 9.35 -10.17
C TYR A 79 2.31 8.72 -8.93
N ILE A 80 3.63 8.60 -8.94
CA ILE A 80 4.41 8.13 -7.79
C ILE A 80 4.95 9.37 -7.09
N ALA A 81 4.56 9.56 -5.83
CA ALA A 81 5.05 10.64 -5.00
C ALA A 81 6.50 10.39 -4.55
N ASP A 82 7.20 11.45 -4.18
CA ASP A 82 8.47 11.34 -3.48
C ASP A 82 8.32 10.67 -2.12
N LYS A 83 9.42 10.47 -1.46
CA LYS A 83 9.44 10.05 -0.06
C LYS A 83 8.67 11.08 0.77
N GLU A 84 7.79 10.59 1.59
CA GLU A 84 7.04 11.39 2.54
C GLU A 84 7.38 10.93 3.95
N GLU A 85 7.64 11.87 4.84
CA GLU A 85 7.56 11.59 6.27
C GLU A 85 6.07 11.41 6.61
N ARG A 86 5.75 10.22 7.13
CA ARG A 86 4.41 9.87 7.60
C ARG A 86 4.50 9.66 9.10
N GLU A 87 3.51 10.11 9.82
CA GLU A 87 3.35 9.68 11.20
C GLU A 87 3.01 8.19 11.21
N ILE A 88 3.84 7.40 11.92
CA ILE A 88 3.59 5.99 12.19
C ILE A 88 3.20 5.89 13.65
N GLU A 89 1.90 5.77 13.87
CA GLU A 89 1.30 5.68 15.18
C GLU A 89 1.68 4.36 15.87
N PHE A 90 1.70 4.36 17.18
CA PHE A 90 1.77 3.16 18.01
C PHE A 90 0.52 3.10 18.88
N VAL A 91 -0.16 1.96 18.86
CA VAL A 91 -1.32 1.69 19.68
C VAL A 91 -1.09 0.43 20.51
N ASP A 92 -1.16 0.58 21.83
CA ASP A 92 -1.04 -0.50 22.79
C ASP A 92 -2.44 -0.93 23.25
N PHE A 93 -2.80 -2.18 22.94
CA PHE A 93 -4.06 -2.79 23.36
C PHE A 93 -3.93 -3.60 24.66
N THR A 94 -2.79 -3.56 25.37
CA THR A 94 -2.64 -4.21 26.66
C THR A 94 -3.76 -3.76 27.63
N GLY A 95 -4.46 -4.71 28.24
CA GLY A 95 -5.60 -4.44 29.12
C GLY A 95 -6.93 -4.20 28.41
N LYS A 96 -6.97 -4.28 27.07
CA LYS A 96 -8.21 -4.39 26.28
C LYS A 96 -8.58 -5.85 26.07
N THR A 97 -9.83 -6.09 25.67
CA THR A 97 -10.25 -7.41 25.18
C THR A 97 -9.86 -7.55 23.70
N GLU A 98 -9.82 -8.79 23.20
CA GLU A 98 -9.64 -9.09 21.78
C GLU A 98 -10.73 -8.42 20.92
N GLU A 99 -11.97 -8.41 21.42
CA GLU A 99 -13.12 -7.78 20.75
C GLU A 99 -12.92 -6.25 20.63
N GLU A 100 -12.51 -5.57 21.71
CA GLU A 100 -12.24 -4.13 21.70
C GLU A 100 -11.08 -3.75 20.75
N ALA A 101 -10.04 -4.59 20.70
CA ALA A 101 -8.92 -4.39 19.77
C ALA A 101 -9.37 -4.59 18.32
N ALA A 102 -10.11 -5.67 18.04
CA ALA A 102 -10.67 -5.96 16.72
C ALA A 102 -11.63 -4.87 16.24
N ASP A 103 -12.52 -4.40 17.11
CA ASP A 103 -13.46 -3.31 16.80
C ASP A 103 -12.70 -2.02 16.43
N THR A 104 -11.67 -1.66 17.18
CA THR A 104 -10.84 -0.49 16.89
C THR A 104 -10.17 -0.62 15.52
N MET A 105 -9.56 -1.76 15.21
CA MET A 105 -8.94 -2.01 13.91
C MET A 105 -9.98 -2.02 12.77
N GLN A 106 -11.18 -2.54 13.04
CA GLN A 106 -12.28 -2.49 12.09
C GLN A 106 -12.77 -1.06 11.84
N GLU A 107 -12.84 -0.22 12.87
CA GLU A 107 -13.16 1.21 12.70
C GLU A 107 -12.14 1.91 11.80
N TRP A 108 -10.84 1.64 11.95
CA TRP A 108 -9.83 2.18 11.05
C TRP A 108 -10.08 1.76 9.61
N THR A 109 -10.52 0.51 9.37
CA THR A 109 -10.82 -0.01 8.04
C THR A 109 -12.04 0.67 7.42
N ARG A 110 -12.96 1.19 8.22
CA ARG A 110 -14.17 1.89 7.75
C ARG A 110 -13.91 3.34 7.30
N VAL A 111 -12.72 3.88 7.56
CA VAL A 111 -12.37 5.24 7.13
C VAL A 111 -11.93 5.23 5.65
N PRO A 112 -12.68 5.84 4.72
CA PRO A 112 -12.32 5.84 3.31
C PRO A 112 -11.08 6.69 3.05
N PHE A 113 -10.22 6.22 2.15
CA PHE A 113 -9.09 7.01 1.68
C PHE A 113 -9.53 8.18 0.80
N LYS A 114 -8.81 9.30 0.92
CA LYS A 114 -9.03 10.46 0.05
C LYS A 114 -8.35 10.22 -1.28
N PHE A 115 -9.12 10.27 -2.39
CA PHE A 115 -8.60 10.03 -3.73
C PHE A 115 -7.57 11.08 -4.17
N GLN A 116 -7.83 12.35 -3.88
CA GLN A 116 -7.06 13.47 -4.44
C GLN A 116 -5.73 13.68 -3.70
N ASP A 117 -4.61 13.38 -4.37
CA ASP A 117 -3.23 13.65 -3.94
C ASP A 117 -2.85 13.12 -2.54
N SER A 118 -3.53 12.07 -2.08
CA SER A 118 -3.37 11.54 -0.72
C SER A 118 -2.78 10.14 -0.71
N PRO A 119 -2.13 9.72 0.38
CA PRO A 119 -1.76 8.33 0.59
C PRO A 119 -2.96 7.41 0.50
N MET A 120 -2.77 6.25 -0.15
CA MET A 120 -3.79 5.20 -0.28
C MET A 120 -3.50 4.01 0.64
N ASN A 121 -2.68 4.21 1.65
CA ASN A 121 -2.34 3.21 2.66
C ASN A 121 -1.89 3.90 3.95
N ARG A 122 -2.01 3.17 5.05
CA ARG A 122 -1.56 3.55 6.40
C ARG A 122 -1.03 2.32 7.11
N ILE A 123 -0.05 2.50 7.97
CA ILE A 123 0.46 1.48 8.86
C ILE A 123 0.45 2.01 10.29
N VAL A 124 0.07 1.16 11.24
CA VAL A 124 0.06 1.44 12.67
C VAL A 124 0.86 0.35 13.36
N MET A 125 1.79 0.70 14.21
CA MET A 125 2.46 -0.26 15.09
C MET A 125 1.50 -0.62 16.23
N ILE A 126 1.36 -1.91 16.51
CA ILE A 126 0.39 -2.38 17.51
C ILE A 126 1.04 -3.37 18.49
N ARG A 127 0.57 -3.32 19.74
CA ARG A 127 0.69 -4.42 20.69
C ARG A 127 -0.70 -4.97 20.96
N THR A 128 -0.90 -6.26 20.78
CA THR A 128 -2.21 -6.93 20.97
C THR A 128 -2.54 -7.12 22.44
N PRO A 129 -3.78 -7.45 22.81
CA PRO A 129 -4.18 -7.70 24.21
C PRO A 129 -3.39 -8.83 24.88
N ASP A 130 -3.02 -9.86 24.13
CA ASP A 130 -2.20 -11.00 24.56
C ASP A 130 -0.68 -10.71 24.53
N GLY A 131 -0.28 -9.48 24.19
CA GLY A 131 1.11 -9.00 24.26
C GLY A 131 1.93 -9.21 22.99
N TYR A 132 1.34 -9.71 21.88
CA TYR A 132 2.05 -9.82 20.61
C TYR A 132 2.31 -8.45 20.02
N ASN A 133 3.45 -8.32 19.36
CA ASN A 133 3.96 -7.05 18.84
C ASN A 133 4.00 -7.10 17.31
N GLY A 134 3.69 -5.97 16.66
CA GLY A 134 3.77 -5.90 15.20
C GLY A 134 3.12 -4.68 14.59
N VAL A 135 2.44 -4.89 13.48
CA VAL A 135 1.82 -3.82 12.69
C VAL A 135 0.40 -4.19 12.25
N TYR A 136 -0.44 -3.18 12.14
CA TYR A 136 -1.68 -3.22 11.38
C TYR A 136 -1.50 -2.39 10.12
N PHE A 137 -1.70 -3.01 8.95
CA PHE A 137 -1.66 -2.35 7.66
C PHE A 137 -3.08 -2.12 7.15
N LEU A 138 -3.32 -0.95 6.61
CA LEU A 138 -4.55 -0.58 5.92
C LEU A 138 -4.20 0.00 4.56
N GLY A 139 -4.85 -0.47 3.48
CA GLY A 139 -4.65 0.02 2.12
C GLY A 139 -5.91 -0.05 1.27
N ASP A 140 -5.99 0.83 0.27
CA ASP A 140 -7.04 0.79 -0.74
C ASP A 140 -6.66 -0.17 -1.87
N HIS A 141 -7.61 -1.01 -2.29
CA HIS A 141 -7.40 -2.05 -3.31
C HIS A 141 -7.01 -1.50 -4.70
N MET A 142 -7.16 -0.18 -4.93
CA MET A 142 -6.60 0.46 -6.13
C MET A 142 -5.08 0.45 -6.18
N THR A 143 -4.39 0.28 -5.03
CA THR A 143 -2.93 0.32 -4.93
C THR A 143 -2.29 -0.93 -4.35
N VAL A 144 -3.07 -1.76 -3.65
CA VAL A 144 -2.56 -2.97 -2.99
C VAL A 144 -3.47 -4.16 -3.29
N ASP A 145 -2.84 -5.32 -3.43
CA ASP A 145 -3.45 -6.63 -3.43
C ASP A 145 -2.74 -7.54 -2.41
N ALA A 146 -3.19 -8.77 -2.26
CA ALA A 146 -2.60 -9.70 -1.30
C ALA A 146 -1.10 -9.92 -1.55
N GLN A 147 -0.67 -10.03 -2.82
CA GLN A 147 0.73 -10.25 -3.15
C GLN A 147 1.62 -9.04 -2.84
N SER A 148 1.19 -7.85 -3.23
CA SER A 148 1.93 -6.60 -2.95
C SER A 148 2.01 -6.33 -1.45
N LEU A 149 0.95 -6.65 -0.70
CA LEU A 149 0.92 -6.53 0.75
C LEU A 149 1.93 -7.48 1.42
N ILE A 150 1.93 -8.76 1.03
CA ILE A 150 2.90 -9.75 1.55
C ILE A 150 4.34 -9.29 1.25
N CYS A 151 4.61 -8.84 0.03
CA CYS A 151 5.93 -8.35 -0.35
C CYS A 151 6.36 -7.14 0.50
N PHE A 152 5.45 -6.19 0.75
CA PHE A 152 5.74 -5.01 1.54
C PHE A 152 5.98 -5.33 3.02
N LEU A 153 5.13 -6.16 3.64
CA LEU A 153 5.31 -6.57 5.03
C LEU A 153 6.59 -7.42 5.21
N LYS A 154 6.89 -8.28 4.25
CA LYS A 154 8.15 -9.04 4.23
C LYS A 154 9.37 -8.11 4.17
N ASP A 155 9.34 -7.06 3.32
CA ASP A 155 10.44 -6.08 3.23
C ASP A 155 10.67 -5.37 4.57
N ILE A 156 9.59 -5.02 5.30
CA ILE A 156 9.68 -4.44 6.64
C ILE A 156 10.40 -5.39 7.60
N ILE A 157 10.02 -6.68 7.61
CA ILE A 157 10.63 -7.69 8.48
C ILE A 157 12.11 -7.87 8.13
N GLU A 158 12.43 -8.01 6.84
CA GLU A 158 13.82 -8.20 6.40
C GLU A 158 14.69 -6.99 6.75
N LEU A 159 14.17 -5.76 6.61
CA LEU A 159 14.84 -4.52 7.01
C LEU A 159 15.02 -4.46 8.53
N TYR A 160 14.01 -4.84 9.30
CA TYR A 160 14.10 -4.91 10.75
C TYR A 160 15.18 -5.91 11.19
N CYS A 161 15.14 -7.11 10.63
CA CYS A 161 16.13 -8.15 10.96
C CYS A 161 17.54 -7.74 10.57
N ASN A 162 17.73 -7.12 9.41
CA ASN A 162 19.04 -6.60 8.99
C ASN A 162 19.56 -5.52 9.94
N ALA A 163 18.70 -4.62 10.42
CA ALA A 163 19.08 -3.54 11.33
C ALA A 163 19.33 -4.03 12.77
N LYS A 164 18.64 -5.10 13.20
CA LYS A 164 18.65 -5.59 14.58
C LYS A 164 19.69 -6.67 14.83
N TYR A 165 19.99 -7.52 13.84
CA TYR A 165 20.80 -8.71 14.02
C TYR A 165 22.01 -8.71 13.11
N GLU A 166 23.18 -8.99 13.69
CA GLU A 166 24.44 -9.09 12.95
C GLU A 166 24.40 -10.26 11.95
N GLY A 167 24.96 -10.06 10.77
CA GLY A 167 25.07 -11.09 9.73
C GLY A 167 23.80 -11.30 8.89
N VAL A 168 22.69 -10.62 9.19
CA VAL A 168 21.48 -10.67 8.34
C VAL A 168 21.68 -9.76 7.12
N PRO A 169 21.57 -10.29 5.88
CA PRO A 169 21.80 -9.50 4.70
C PRO A 169 20.73 -8.43 4.50
N TYR A 170 21.10 -7.32 3.85
CA TYR A 170 20.15 -6.31 3.41
C TYR A 170 19.19 -6.92 2.37
N PRO A 171 17.86 -6.64 2.43
CA PRO A 171 16.90 -7.19 1.49
C PRO A 171 17.16 -6.76 0.05
N LYS A 172 16.84 -7.66 -0.90
CA LYS A 172 16.93 -7.38 -2.33
C LYS A 172 16.04 -6.21 -2.74
N ASP A 173 16.38 -5.57 -3.86
CA ASP A 173 15.55 -4.49 -4.40
C ASP A 173 14.15 -4.98 -4.74
N MET A 174 13.18 -4.14 -4.45
CA MET A 174 11.78 -4.40 -4.83
C MET A 174 11.60 -4.19 -6.33
N ALA A 175 10.67 -4.95 -6.93
CA ALA A 175 10.29 -4.74 -8.32
C ALA A 175 9.70 -3.33 -8.52
N SER A 176 10.07 -2.68 -9.62
CA SER A 176 9.55 -1.36 -9.97
C SER A 176 8.08 -1.46 -10.39
N TYR A 177 7.22 -0.76 -9.65
CA TYR A 177 5.82 -0.58 -10.05
C TYR A 177 5.72 0.16 -11.39
N LEU A 178 6.57 1.16 -11.62
CA LEU A 178 6.54 1.95 -12.84
C LEU A 178 6.87 1.13 -14.08
N GLU A 179 7.79 0.19 -13.98
CA GLU A 179 8.09 -0.72 -15.09
C GLU A 179 6.91 -1.65 -15.38
N GLN A 180 6.26 -2.17 -14.34
CA GLN A 180 5.06 -3.00 -14.51
C GLN A 180 3.90 -2.18 -15.09
N LEU A 181 3.64 -0.99 -14.57
CA LEU A 181 2.62 -0.08 -15.08
C LEU A 181 2.78 0.19 -16.59
N LYS A 182 4.02 0.45 -17.03
CA LYS A 182 4.29 0.65 -18.46
C LYS A 182 3.96 -0.58 -19.31
N LYS A 183 4.25 -1.78 -18.82
CA LYS A 183 3.90 -3.05 -19.48
C LYS A 183 2.39 -3.23 -19.57
N ASP A 184 1.66 -2.97 -18.47
CA ASP A 184 0.21 -3.09 -18.41
C ASP A 184 -0.46 -2.11 -19.38
N LEU A 185 -0.05 -0.85 -19.37
CA LEU A 185 -0.57 0.16 -20.30
C LEU A 185 -0.25 -0.17 -21.77
N ALA A 186 0.93 -0.72 -22.06
CA ALA A 186 1.27 -1.18 -23.40
C ALA A 186 0.43 -2.39 -23.83
N TYR A 187 0.15 -3.33 -22.91
CA TYR A 187 -0.75 -4.46 -23.15
C TYR A 187 -2.16 -3.95 -23.45
N GLU A 188 -2.72 -3.06 -22.63
CA GLU A 188 -4.05 -2.46 -22.82
C GLU A 188 -4.20 -1.70 -24.15
N ALA A 189 -3.10 -1.09 -24.64
CA ALA A 189 -3.07 -0.36 -25.91
C ALA A 189 -2.99 -1.27 -27.18
N GLY A 190 -3.07 -2.58 -27.02
CA GLY A 190 -3.10 -3.50 -28.16
C GLY A 190 -1.74 -4.07 -28.55
N SER A 191 -0.90 -4.37 -27.57
CA SER A 191 0.39 -5.03 -27.80
C SER A 191 0.26 -6.38 -28.51
N ARG A 192 1.37 -6.88 -29.09
CA ARG A 192 1.41 -8.25 -29.68
C ARG A 192 1.01 -9.34 -28.68
N ALA A 193 1.26 -9.14 -27.39
CA ALA A 193 0.83 -10.07 -26.35
C ALA A 193 -0.70 -10.09 -26.24
N GLN A 194 -1.35 -8.92 -26.19
CA GLN A 194 -2.81 -8.83 -26.16
C GLN A 194 -3.45 -9.45 -27.42
N GLN A 195 -2.86 -9.22 -28.59
CA GLN A 195 -3.36 -9.81 -29.84
C GLN A 195 -3.33 -11.34 -29.80
N ARG A 196 -2.21 -11.95 -29.35
CA ARG A 196 -2.12 -13.42 -29.17
C ARG A 196 -3.17 -13.94 -28.19
N ASP A 197 -3.37 -13.25 -27.06
CA ASP A 197 -4.32 -13.67 -26.04
C ASP A 197 -5.76 -13.62 -26.57
N ARG A 198 -6.10 -12.60 -27.40
CA ARG A 198 -7.40 -12.53 -28.08
C ARG A 198 -7.63 -13.61 -29.13
N GLU A 199 -6.57 -14.10 -29.76
CA GLU A 199 -6.65 -15.21 -30.73
C GLU A 199 -6.83 -16.57 -30.04
N TYR A 200 -6.42 -16.65 -28.75
CA TYR A 200 -6.55 -17.87 -27.95
C TYR A 200 -7.95 -18.04 -27.34
N PHE A 201 -8.63 -16.94 -27.01
CA PHE A 201 -9.98 -16.89 -26.45
C PHE A 201 -11.03 -16.48 -27.48
#